data_ef437f2e46087de53f4b48738d012b1b
#
_entry.id   ef437f2e46087de53f4b48738d012b1b
#
_cell.length_a   1.000
_cell.length_b   1.000
_cell.length_c   1.000
_cell.angle_alpha   90.00
_cell.angle_beta   90.00
_cell.angle_gamma   90.00
#
_symmetry.space_group_name_H-M   'P 1'
#
loop_
_entity.id
_entity.type
_entity.pdbx_description
1 polymer ?
#
loop_
_entity_poly.entity_id
_entity_poly.type
_entity_poly.pdbx_seq_one_letter_code
_entity_poly.pdbx_strand_id
1 'polypeptide(L)'
;MNVVLVGPPGAGKTSVGKLLAAGLGVPFTDTDDLVADVAGKPIGDVFVEDGEPVFRELERGAVARGLDAVDAAGGVLAVGSGAVLDPDVRRMLAGRRVVYLETGFGAVAKRTGMDKPRVVIPGNPRGRLRTLLEERRPVYEGVASLTVATDELAPEEVAADLAKRLSA
;
A
#
# COMPACT_ATOMS: atom_id res chain seq x y z
N MET A 1 -10.64 9.14 -13.34
CA MET A 1 -10.06 9.61 -12.06
C MET A 1 -8.90 8.69 -11.73
N ASN A 2 -7.77 9.23 -11.26
CA ASN A 2 -6.55 8.48 -10.98
C ASN A 2 -6.21 8.68 -9.51
N VAL A 3 -6.13 7.59 -8.75
CA VAL A 3 -5.83 7.62 -7.31
C VAL A 3 -4.79 6.55 -6.99
N VAL A 4 -3.77 6.92 -6.23
CA VAL A 4 -2.75 6.01 -5.74
C VAL A 4 -2.88 5.89 -4.21
N LEU A 5 -2.92 4.66 -3.70
CA LEU A 5 -2.98 4.39 -2.26
C LEU A 5 -1.61 3.93 -1.76
N VAL A 6 -1.13 4.57 -0.71
CA VAL A 6 0.09 4.19 0.00
C VAL A 6 -0.21 4.00 1.49
N GLY A 7 0.64 3.28 2.18
CA GLY A 7 0.49 3.05 3.61
C GLY A 7 1.19 1.78 4.07
N PRO A 8 1.28 1.56 5.38
CA PRO A 8 1.95 0.41 5.96
C PRO A 8 1.25 -0.92 5.65
N PRO A 9 1.91 -2.05 5.90
CA PRO A 9 1.25 -3.35 5.86
C PRO A 9 0.04 -3.33 6.81
N GLY A 10 -1.09 -3.88 6.39
CA GLY A 10 -2.31 -3.88 7.19
C GLY A 10 -3.08 -2.56 7.25
N ALA A 11 -2.70 -1.56 6.46
CA ALA A 11 -3.45 -0.30 6.36
C ALA A 11 -4.80 -0.45 5.65
N GLY A 12 -5.01 -1.56 4.93
CA GLY A 12 -6.25 -1.80 4.20
C GLY A 12 -6.25 -1.28 2.77
N LYS A 13 -5.07 -1.04 2.18
CA LYS A 13 -4.94 -0.52 0.81
C LYS A 13 -5.73 -1.35 -0.21
N THR A 14 -5.63 -2.66 -0.16
CA THR A 14 -6.33 -3.55 -1.10
C THR A 14 -7.85 -3.50 -0.89
N SER A 15 -8.30 -3.64 0.36
CA SER A 15 -9.74 -3.62 0.68
C SER A 15 -10.37 -2.28 0.37
N VAL A 16 -9.78 -1.19 0.84
CA VAL A 16 -10.24 0.19 0.58
C VAL A 16 -10.16 0.49 -0.91
N GLY A 17 -9.07 0.09 -1.58
CA GLY A 17 -8.86 0.34 -3.00
C GLY A 17 -9.92 -0.31 -3.89
N LYS A 18 -10.28 -1.55 -3.62
CA LYS A 18 -11.34 -2.26 -4.35
C LYS A 18 -12.70 -1.59 -4.17
N LEU A 19 -13.05 -1.22 -2.94
CA LEU A 19 -14.31 -0.55 -2.63
C LEU A 19 -14.37 0.85 -3.26
N LEU A 20 -13.29 1.60 -3.17
CA LEU A 20 -13.17 2.92 -3.78
C LEU A 20 -13.31 2.84 -5.31
N ALA A 21 -12.60 1.93 -5.94
CA ALA A 21 -12.65 1.72 -7.38
C ALA A 21 -14.06 1.35 -7.85
N ALA A 22 -14.72 0.43 -7.13
CA ALA A 22 -16.11 0.06 -7.41
C ALA A 22 -17.05 1.26 -7.28
N GLY A 23 -16.91 2.06 -6.23
CA GLY A 23 -17.74 3.25 -6.01
C GLY A 23 -17.52 4.34 -7.06
N LEU A 24 -16.32 4.43 -7.62
CA LEU A 24 -15.97 5.39 -8.67
C LEU A 24 -16.21 4.86 -10.09
N GLY A 25 -16.54 3.57 -10.25
CA GLY A 25 -16.72 2.94 -11.55
C GLY A 25 -15.42 2.83 -12.36
N VAL A 26 -14.27 2.66 -11.71
CA VAL A 26 -12.95 2.56 -12.35
C VAL A 26 -12.25 1.26 -11.97
N PRO A 27 -11.24 0.81 -12.74
CA PRO A 27 -10.46 -0.38 -12.39
C PRO A 27 -9.65 -0.23 -11.09
N PHE A 28 -9.41 -1.36 -10.43
CA PHE A 28 -8.46 -1.48 -9.32
C PHE A 28 -7.26 -2.32 -9.73
N THR A 29 -6.07 -1.86 -9.35
CA THR A 29 -4.81 -2.58 -9.57
C THR A 29 -3.99 -2.56 -8.29
N ASP A 30 -3.35 -3.70 -7.96
CA ASP A 30 -2.40 -3.83 -6.85
C ASP A 30 -1.02 -4.16 -7.42
N THR A 31 0.01 -3.42 -7.02
CA THR A 31 1.37 -3.67 -7.51
C THR A 31 1.92 -5.03 -7.07
N ASP A 32 1.46 -5.57 -5.95
CA ASP A 32 1.84 -6.90 -5.50
C ASP A 32 1.36 -7.98 -6.48
N ASP A 33 0.15 -7.85 -7.01
CA ASP A 33 -0.37 -8.75 -8.05
C ASP A 33 0.44 -8.64 -9.33
N LEU A 34 0.84 -7.43 -9.73
CA LEU A 34 1.69 -7.21 -10.91
C LEU A 34 3.07 -7.83 -10.75
N VAL A 35 3.66 -7.77 -9.56
CA VAL A 35 4.94 -8.44 -9.27
C VAL A 35 4.78 -9.95 -9.38
N ALA A 36 3.74 -10.51 -8.77
CA ALA A 36 3.48 -11.96 -8.82
C ALA A 36 3.25 -12.45 -10.25
N ASP A 37 2.53 -11.69 -11.07
CA ASP A 37 2.28 -12.01 -12.48
C ASP A 37 3.57 -12.09 -13.30
N VAL A 38 4.46 -11.11 -13.14
CA VAL A 38 5.75 -11.09 -13.84
C VAL A 38 6.68 -12.19 -13.34
N ALA A 39 6.72 -12.41 -12.02
CA ALA A 39 7.57 -13.44 -11.42
C ALA A 39 7.07 -14.86 -11.69
N GLY A 40 5.79 -15.04 -12.00
CA GLY A 40 5.16 -16.35 -12.16
C GLY A 40 5.01 -17.12 -10.85
N LYS A 41 5.09 -16.46 -9.71
CA LYS A 41 5.00 -17.03 -8.36
C LYS A 41 4.58 -15.98 -7.33
N PRO A 42 4.08 -16.39 -6.14
CA PRO A 42 3.71 -15.47 -5.08
C PRO A 42 4.87 -14.57 -4.66
N ILE A 43 4.59 -13.32 -4.25
CA ILE A 43 5.63 -12.35 -3.88
C ILE A 43 6.49 -12.81 -2.69
N GLY A 44 5.92 -13.56 -1.74
CA GLY A 44 6.68 -14.15 -0.65
C GLY A 44 7.78 -15.10 -1.13
N ASP A 45 7.49 -15.88 -2.16
CA ASP A 45 8.45 -16.79 -2.78
C ASP A 45 9.54 -16.02 -3.55
N VAL A 46 9.19 -14.91 -4.19
CA VAL A 46 10.17 -14.01 -4.83
C VAL A 46 11.19 -13.52 -3.80
N PHE A 47 10.71 -13.08 -2.65
CA PHE A 47 11.58 -12.59 -1.57
C PHE A 47 12.54 -13.68 -1.07
N VAL A 48 12.02 -14.88 -0.84
CA VAL A 48 12.81 -16.02 -0.30
C VAL A 48 13.77 -16.60 -1.33
N GLU A 49 13.30 -16.81 -2.55
CA GLU A 49 14.07 -17.51 -3.60
C GLU A 49 15.00 -16.57 -4.37
N ASP A 50 14.57 -15.38 -4.72
CA ASP A 50 15.30 -14.45 -5.58
C ASP A 50 15.98 -13.32 -4.81
N GLY A 51 15.57 -13.08 -3.57
CA GLY A 51 16.13 -12.06 -2.69
C GLY A 51 15.48 -10.69 -2.82
N GLU A 52 15.73 -9.82 -1.84
CA GLU A 52 15.17 -8.48 -1.78
C GLU A 52 15.54 -7.58 -2.97
N PRO A 53 16.79 -7.54 -3.45
CA PRO A 53 17.14 -6.69 -4.60
C PRO A 53 16.33 -7.00 -5.85
N VAL A 54 16.10 -8.28 -6.17
CA VAL A 54 15.26 -8.70 -7.31
C VAL A 54 13.81 -8.29 -7.07
N PHE A 55 13.28 -8.53 -5.87
CA PHE A 55 11.93 -8.12 -5.51
C PHE A 55 11.74 -6.60 -5.70
N ARG A 56 12.67 -5.77 -5.22
CA ARG A 56 12.59 -4.31 -5.33
C ARG A 56 12.62 -3.82 -6.78
N GLU A 57 13.40 -4.48 -7.63
CA GLU A 57 13.41 -4.17 -9.07
C GLU A 57 12.07 -4.52 -9.73
N LEU A 58 11.51 -5.69 -9.44
CA LEU A 58 10.19 -6.09 -9.93
C LEU A 58 9.08 -5.15 -9.41
N GLU A 59 9.16 -4.75 -8.16
CA GLU A 59 8.22 -3.80 -7.53
C GLU A 59 8.26 -2.43 -8.22
N ARG A 60 9.44 -1.90 -8.49
CA ARG A 60 9.61 -0.64 -9.23
C ARG A 60 8.97 -0.71 -10.61
N GLY A 61 9.21 -1.79 -11.34
CA GLY A 61 8.57 -2.03 -12.63
C GLY A 61 7.05 -2.18 -12.54
N ALA A 62 6.55 -2.81 -11.49
CA ALA A 62 5.12 -2.95 -11.23
C ALA A 62 4.46 -1.59 -10.95
N VAL A 63 5.11 -0.74 -10.18
CA VAL A 63 4.63 0.64 -9.94
C VAL A 63 4.52 1.41 -11.25
N ALA A 64 5.57 1.37 -12.07
CA ALA A 64 5.56 2.06 -13.37
C ALA A 64 4.40 1.57 -14.26
N ARG A 65 4.22 0.26 -14.41
CA ARG A 65 3.12 -0.31 -15.21
C ARG A 65 1.75 0.03 -14.64
N GLY A 66 1.61 -0.02 -13.30
CA GLY A 66 0.36 0.34 -12.64
C GLY A 66 -0.02 1.80 -12.87
N LEU A 67 0.96 2.71 -12.81
CA LEU A 67 0.75 4.12 -13.10
C LEU A 67 0.39 4.37 -14.56
N ASP A 68 1.06 3.70 -15.51
CA ASP A 68 0.73 3.79 -16.92
C ASP A 68 -0.72 3.35 -17.20
N ALA A 69 -1.15 2.26 -16.57
CA ALA A 69 -2.53 1.77 -16.69
C ALA A 69 -3.55 2.76 -16.14
N VAL A 70 -3.27 3.36 -14.98
CA VAL A 70 -4.13 4.37 -14.36
C VAL A 70 -4.16 5.65 -15.20
N ASP A 71 -3.05 6.04 -15.78
CA ASP A 71 -2.99 7.22 -16.66
C ASP A 71 -3.78 7.03 -17.96
N ALA A 72 -3.77 5.81 -18.50
CA ALA A 72 -4.47 5.50 -19.75
C ALA A 72 -5.99 5.38 -19.59
N ALA A 73 -6.46 4.72 -18.54
CA ALA A 73 -7.85 4.33 -18.39
C ALA A 73 -8.56 4.91 -17.14
N GLY A 74 -7.83 5.60 -16.29
CA GLY A 74 -8.28 5.89 -14.94
C GLY A 74 -8.12 4.67 -14.04
N GLY A 75 -8.23 4.86 -12.73
CA GLY A 75 -8.19 3.74 -11.79
C GLY A 75 -7.71 4.08 -10.40
N VAL A 76 -7.76 3.06 -9.55
CA VAL A 76 -7.18 3.08 -8.21
C VAL A 76 -6.02 2.09 -8.19
N LEU A 77 -4.83 2.57 -7.83
CA LEU A 77 -3.61 1.77 -7.71
C LEU A 77 -3.21 1.65 -6.24
N ALA A 78 -3.15 0.45 -5.71
CA ALA A 78 -2.53 0.17 -4.41
C ALA A 78 -1.04 -0.14 -4.62
N VAL A 79 -0.18 0.61 -3.93
CA VAL A 79 1.28 0.46 -4.02
C VAL A 79 1.78 -0.32 -2.81
N GLY A 80 2.68 -1.27 -3.03
CA GLY A 80 3.30 -2.08 -1.98
C GLY A 80 3.89 -1.22 -0.86
N SER A 81 3.76 -1.66 0.38
CA SER A 81 4.09 -0.85 1.56
C SER A 81 5.53 -0.35 1.62
N GLY A 82 6.47 -1.09 1.05
CA GLY A 82 7.89 -0.72 1.02
C GLY A 82 8.33 -0.02 -0.27
N ALA A 83 7.49 0.05 -1.29
CA ALA A 83 7.84 0.61 -2.59
C ALA A 83 8.26 2.09 -2.51
N VAL A 84 7.61 2.85 -1.65
CA VAL A 84 7.90 4.29 -1.46
C VAL A 84 9.28 4.57 -0.86
N LEU A 85 9.98 3.56 -0.35
CA LEU A 85 11.37 3.70 0.10
C LEU A 85 12.34 3.89 -1.06
N ASP A 86 11.95 3.48 -2.25
CA ASP A 86 12.72 3.66 -3.47
C ASP A 86 12.57 5.12 -3.97
N PRO A 87 13.68 5.86 -4.12
CA PRO A 87 13.64 7.23 -4.63
C PRO A 87 13.02 7.35 -6.03
N ASP A 88 13.18 6.33 -6.88
CA ASP A 88 12.58 6.31 -8.21
C ASP A 88 11.06 6.23 -8.13
N VAL A 89 10.54 5.39 -7.22
CA VAL A 89 9.10 5.30 -6.98
C VAL A 89 8.56 6.64 -6.49
N ARG A 90 9.23 7.28 -5.53
CA ARG A 90 8.81 8.61 -5.05
C ARG A 90 8.76 9.64 -6.18
N ARG A 91 9.72 9.62 -7.11
CA ARG A 91 9.69 10.49 -8.30
C ARG A 91 8.51 10.19 -9.21
N MET A 92 8.18 8.93 -9.42
CA MET A 92 7.00 8.52 -10.21
C MET A 92 5.69 9.00 -9.59
N LEU A 93 5.61 9.08 -8.25
CA LEU A 93 4.42 9.52 -7.52
C LEU A 93 4.29 11.04 -7.44
N ALA A 94 5.35 11.80 -7.71
CA ALA A 94 5.33 13.25 -7.60
C ALA A 94 4.28 13.89 -8.52
N GLY A 95 3.50 14.83 -7.96
CA GLY A 95 2.44 15.52 -8.68
C GLY A 95 1.16 14.71 -8.90
N ARG A 96 1.10 13.47 -8.43
CA ARG A 96 -0.08 12.61 -8.54
C ARG A 96 -1.00 12.73 -7.33
N ARG A 97 -2.22 12.28 -7.46
CA ARG A 97 -3.17 12.17 -6.36
C ARG A 97 -2.85 10.93 -5.54
N VAL A 98 -2.02 11.10 -4.52
CA VAL A 98 -1.57 10.04 -3.63
C VAL A 98 -2.29 10.16 -2.28
N VAL A 99 -2.96 9.10 -1.85
CA VAL A 99 -3.64 9.01 -0.56
C VAL A 99 -2.84 8.12 0.36
N TYR A 100 -2.44 8.67 1.49
CA TYR A 100 -1.84 7.90 2.58
C TYR A 100 -2.93 7.40 3.52
N LEU A 101 -3.08 6.10 3.62
CA LEU A 101 -3.91 5.44 4.63
C LEU A 101 -3.11 5.33 5.92
N GLU A 102 -3.25 6.32 6.79
CA GLU A 102 -2.55 6.38 8.07
C GLU A 102 -3.15 5.35 9.03
N THR A 103 -2.28 4.50 9.58
CA THR A 103 -2.70 3.44 10.48
C THR A 103 -1.67 3.30 11.59
N GLY A 104 -2.13 3.34 12.84
CA GLY A 104 -1.28 3.21 14.02
C GLY A 104 -0.88 1.76 14.29
N PHE A 105 0.11 1.59 15.18
CA PHE A 105 0.64 0.27 15.55
C PHE A 105 -0.44 -0.70 16.03
N GLY A 106 -1.35 -0.26 16.89
CA GLY A 106 -2.39 -1.12 17.45
C GLY A 106 -3.32 -1.71 16.38
N ALA A 107 -3.77 -0.89 15.43
CA ALA A 107 -4.62 -1.34 14.33
C ALA A 107 -3.87 -2.26 13.37
N VAL A 108 -2.61 -1.95 13.02
CA VAL A 108 -1.78 -2.81 12.17
C VAL A 108 -1.51 -4.16 12.87
N ALA A 109 -1.15 -4.15 14.14
CA ALA A 109 -0.90 -5.37 14.92
C ALA A 109 -2.14 -6.27 14.97
N LYS A 110 -3.32 -5.69 15.17
CA LYS A 110 -4.59 -6.42 15.17
C LYS A 110 -4.91 -7.01 13.79
N ARG A 111 -4.81 -6.23 12.73
CA ARG A 111 -5.13 -6.64 11.35
C ARG A 111 -4.15 -7.69 10.81
N THR A 112 -2.88 -7.63 11.24
CA THR A 112 -1.85 -8.61 10.85
C THR A 112 -1.78 -9.80 11.82
N GLY A 113 -2.59 -9.83 12.87
CA GLY A 113 -2.64 -10.91 13.86
C GLY A 113 -1.50 -10.89 14.87
N MET A 114 -0.73 -9.82 14.97
CA MET A 114 0.37 -9.68 15.93
C MET A 114 -0.08 -9.38 17.37
N ASP A 115 -1.33 -9.04 17.58
CA ASP A 115 -1.95 -8.86 18.90
C ASP A 115 -2.31 -10.20 19.57
N LYS A 116 -2.32 -11.31 18.82
CA LYS A 116 -2.63 -12.63 19.34
C LYS A 116 -1.42 -13.25 20.03
N PRO A 117 -1.63 -14.00 21.17
CA PRO A 117 -0.54 -14.76 21.75
C PRO A 117 0.03 -15.74 20.73
N ARG A 118 1.32 -15.65 20.47
CA ARG A 118 2.03 -16.56 19.58
C ARG A 118 3.07 -17.34 20.36
N VAL A 119 3.40 -18.54 19.87
CA VAL A 119 4.60 -19.26 20.31
C VAL A 119 5.78 -18.29 20.20
N VAL A 120 6.66 -18.31 21.19
CA VAL A 120 7.84 -17.42 21.24
C VAL A 120 8.63 -17.56 19.94
N ILE A 121 8.56 -16.53 19.09
CA ILE A 121 9.38 -16.41 17.90
C ILE A 121 10.66 -15.68 18.30
N PRO A 122 11.86 -16.19 17.95
CA PRO A 122 13.10 -15.49 18.24
C PRO A 122 13.07 -14.07 17.65
N GLY A 123 13.41 -13.08 18.44
CA GLY A 123 13.35 -11.66 18.09
C GLY A 123 12.15 -10.94 18.70
N ASN A 124 11.97 -9.67 18.33
CA ASN A 124 10.87 -8.83 18.80
C ASN A 124 10.03 -8.34 17.61
N PRO A 125 9.10 -9.17 17.06
CA PRO A 125 8.33 -8.79 15.88
C PRO A 125 7.45 -7.55 16.11
N ARG A 126 6.93 -7.35 17.33
CA ARG A 126 6.12 -6.17 17.67
C ARG A 126 6.97 -4.90 17.68
N GLY A 127 8.17 -4.95 18.26
CA GLY A 127 9.13 -3.84 18.26
C GLY A 127 9.62 -3.48 16.86
N ARG A 128 9.87 -4.49 16.04
CA ARG A 128 10.23 -4.30 14.62
C ARG A 128 9.12 -3.62 13.82
N LEU A 129 7.88 -4.05 14.03
CA LEU A 129 6.73 -3.42 13.38
C LEU A 129 6.58 -1.96 13.80
N ARG A 130 6.71 -1.67 15.10
CA ARG A 130 6.64 -0.30 15.62
C ARG A 130 7.72 0.58 14.98
N THR A 131 8.96 0.12 14.96
CA THR A 131 10.08 0.84 14.33
C THR A 131 9.82 1.07 12.84
N LEU A 132 9.37 0.06 12.13
CA LEU A 132 9.02 0.16 10.71
C LEU A 132 7.96 1.22 10.45
N LEU A 133 6.90 1.25 11.26
CA LEU A 133 5.83 2.25 11.13
C LEU A 133 6.34 3.68 11.39
N GLU A 134 7.17 3.84 12.43
CA GLU A 134 7.76 5.15 12.77
C GLU A 134 8.71 5.65 11.70
N GLU A 135 9.58 4.79 11.17
CA GLU A 135 10.53 5.13 10.12
C GLU A 135 9.85 5.45 8.78
N ARG A 136 8.78 4.75 8.44
CA ARG A 136 8.09 4.91 7.16
C ARG A 136 7.07 6.05 7.15
N ARG A 137 6.56 6.45 8.29
CA ARG A 137 5.56 7.53 8.38
C ARG A 137 5.96 8.80 7.62
N PRO A 138 7.16 9.38 7.83
CA PRO A 138 7.57 10.59 7.11
C PRO A 138 7.64 10.37 5.59
N VAL A 139 7.96 9.17 5.15
CA VAL A 139 8.03 8.84 3.71
C VAL A 139 6.64 8.82 3.09
N TYR A 140 5.66 8.18 3.75
CA TYR A 140 4.27 8.21 3.29
C TYR A 140 3.70 9.63 3.27
N GLU A 141 3.92 10.39 4.33
CA GLU A 141 3.49 11.79 4.42
C GLU A 141 4.12 12.65 3.32
N GLY A 142 5.40 12.41 3.00
CA GLY A 142 6.13 13.15 1.99
C GLY A 142 5.62 12.94 0.55
N VAL A 143 5.05 11.78 0.23
CA VAL A 143 4.51 11.48 -1.11
C VAL A 143 3.01 11.75 -1.22
N ALA A 144 2.31 11.88 -0.10
CA ALA A 144 0.86 12.00 -0.07
C ALA A 144 0.37 13.42 -0.36
N SER A 145 -0.69 13.51 -1.16
CA SER A 145 -1.48 14.74 -1.31
C SER A 145 -2.69 14.78 -0.36
N LEU A 146 -3.07 13.64 0.19
CA LEU A 146 -4.17 13.49 1.14
C LEU A 146 -3.82 12.38 2.14
N THR A 147 -4.09 12.61 3.43
CA THR A 147 -3.94 11.61 4.49
C THR A 147 -5.29 11.32 5.12
N VAL A 148 -5.59 10.04 5.31
CA VAL A 148 -6.82 9.57 5.97
C VAL A 148 -6.45 8.60 7.08
N ALA A 149 -6.85 8.92 8.32
CA ALA A 149 -6.71 8.02 9.46
C ALA A 149 -7.72 6.88 9.35
N THR A 150 -7.27 5.66 9.55
CA THR A 150 -8.10 4.46 9.33
C THR A 150 -8.33 3.62 10.58
N ASP A 151 -7.72 3.96 11.71
CA ASP A 151 -7.65 3.09 12.90
C ASP A 151 -9.01 2.61 13.41
N GLU A 152 -10.00 3.48 13.42
CA GLU A 152 -11.34 3.21 13.97
C GLU A 152 -12.42 3.10 12.89
N LEU A 153 -12.03 3.01 11.62
CA LEU A 153 -12.95 2.98 10.50
C LEU A 153 -12.94 1.62 9.80
N ALA A 154 -14.12 1.16 9.40
CA ALA A 154 -14.24 0.02 8.49
C ALA A 154 -13.78 0.43 7.08
N PRO A 155 -13.28 -0.51 6.25
CA PRO A 155 -12.87 -0.22 4.88
C PRO A 155 -13.94 0.50 4.05
N GLU A 156 -15.21 0.18 4.26
CA GLU A 156 -16.36 0.81 3.60
C GLU A 156 -16.50 2.29 3.96
N GLU A 157 -16.27 2.62 5.22
CA GLU A 157 -16.32 4.00 5.71
C GLU A 157 -15.17 4.82 5.14
N VAL A 158 -13.97 4.26 5.11
CA VAL A 158 -12.79 4.90 4.51
C VAL A 158 -13.01 5.15 3.02
N ALA A 159 -13.48 4.14 2.29
CA ALA A 159 -13.75 4.25 0.85
C ALA A 159 -14.81 5.31 0.56
N ALA A 160 -15.89 5.36 1.35
CA ALA A 160 -16.96 6.34 1.19
C ALA A 160 -16.49 7.78 1.48
N ASP A 161 -15.67 7.97 2.50
CA ASP A 161 -15.08 9.28 2.83
C ASP A 161 -14.13 9.75 1.72
N LEU A 162 -13.28 8.85 1.24
CA LEU A 162 -12.38 9.13 0.12
C LEU A 162 -13.14 9.50 -1.15
N ALA A 163 -14.18 8.76 -1.50
CA ALA A 163 -14.99 9.06 -2.68
C ALA A 163 -15.57 10.48 -2.63
N LYS A 164 -16.05 10.92 -1.46
CA LYS A 164 -16.55 12.27 -1.26
C LYS A 164 -15.45 13.33 -1.43
N ARG A 165 -14.30 13.15 -0.77
CA ARG A 165 -13.18 14.10 -0.82
C ARG A 165 -12.56 14.22 -2.22
N LEU A 166 -12.56 13.12 -2.96
CA LEU A 166 -11.95 13.07 -4.31
C LEU A 166 -12.89 13.59 -5.41
N SER A 167 -14.20 13.66 -5.11
CA SER A 167 -15.21 14.20 -6.02
C SER A 167 -15.51 15.69 -5.80
N ALA A 168 -15.02 16.24 -4.69
CA ALA A 168 -15.14 17.66 -4.37
C ALA A 168 -14.06 18.47 -5.10
#